data_061c85df76e1248666a57982c013f3a3
#
_entry.id   061c85df76e1248666a57982c013f3a3
#
_cell.length_a   1.000
_cell.length_b   1.000
_cell.length_c   1.000
_cell.angle_alpha   90.00
_cell.angle_beta   90.00
_cell.angle_gamma   90.00
#
_symmetry.space_group_name_H-M   'P 1'
#
loop_
_entity.id
_entity.type
_entity.pdbx_description
1 polymer ?
#
loop_
_entity_poly.entity_id
_entity_poly.type
_entity_poly.pdbx_seq_one_letter_code
_entity_poly.pdbx_strand_id
1 'polypeptide(L)'
;MEIKYWSDIACPFCYIGSNRMKRAMKEIGIYDKTQLEFKSFELDPTSPKETNEGYINHFTHGNRDLEPQARAQMEQIESMAHGDGLSMDINSVVPTNTVDAHRIIKLAESKHDPELTERVISSFYKTYFSDGLSIADHKILFDASITAGLDEKDILDVLNSDKYHKDVIADEIEAQQXXIHXAXFFVXNNXYXISGXQPYXXFVXALKQVQLEENSL
;
A
#
# COMPACT_ATOMS: atom_id res chain seq x y z
N MET A 1 -16.63 12.15 6.85
CA MET A 1 -15.26 12.32 6.31
C MET A 1 -14.96 11.22 5.31
N GLU A 2 -14.32 11.57 4.23
CA GLU A 2 -13.91 10.63 3.18
C GLU A 2 -12.39 10.67 3.07
N ILE A 3 -11.74 9.51 3.14
CA ILE A 3 -10.28 9.45 3.04
C ILE A 3 -9.91 8.46 1.94
N LYS A 4 -9.22 8.96 0.94
CA LYS A 4 -8.64 8.11 -0.13
C LYS A 4 -7.13 8.11 0.02
N TYR A 5 -6.50 6.98 -0.33
CA TYR A 5 -5.04 7.00 -0.39
C TYR A 5 -4.54 6.20 -1.58
N TRP A 6 -3.63 6.83 -2.32
CA TRP A 6 -2.97 6.19 -3.45
C TRP A 6 -1.73 5.50 -2.95
N SER A 7 -1.63 4.21 -3.24
CA SER A 7 -0.66 3.35 -2.59
C SER A 7 -0.19 2.24 -3.51
N ASP A 8 1.01 1.74 -3.23
CA ASP A 8 1.55 0.56 -3.90
C ASP A 8 2.03 -0.41 -2.84
N ILE A 9 1.87 -1.69 -3.09
CA ILE A 9 2.37 -2.73 -2.19
C ILE A 9 3.90 -2.67 -2.11
N ALA A 10 4.57 -2.20 -3.17
CA ALA A 10 6.04 -2.10 -3.20
C ALA A 10 6.58 -0.91 -2.40
N CYS A 11 5.73 -0.07 -1.87
CA CYS A 11 6.14 1.16 -1.21
C CYS A 11 6.19 0.99 0.31
N PRO A 12 7.39 1.00 0.92
CA PRO A 12 7.47 0.83 2.38
C PRO A 12 6.81 1.97 3.14
N PHE A 13 6.86 3.19 2.59
CA PHE A 13 6.21 4.33 3.24
C PHE A 13 4.69 4.23 3.18
N CYS A 14 4.16 3.52 2.18
CA CYS A 14 2.73 3.25 2.12
C CYS A 14 2.31 2.28 3.22
N TYR A 15 3.11 1.26 3.45
CA TYR A 15 2.88 0.30 4.52
C TYR A 15 2.85 1.01 5.88
N ILE A 16 3.89 1.80 6.15
CA ILE A 16 4.01 2.52 7.41
C ILE A 16 2.94 3.61 7.53
N GLY A 17 2.78 4.41 6.48
CA GLY A 17 1.86 5.55 6.50
C GLY A 17 0.40 5.15 6.65
N SER A 18 -0.03 4.11 5.95
CA SER A 18 -1.42 3.68 6.07
C SER A 18 -1.71 3.13 7.48
N ASN A 19 -0.73 2.49 8.10
CA ASN A 19 -0.87 2.05 9.47
C ASN A 19 -1.03 3.23 10.43
N ARG A 20 -0.22 4.28 10.23
CA ARG A 20 -0.32 5.50 11.05
C ARG A 20 -1.67 6.18 10.87
N MET A 21 -2.15 6.25 9.63
CA MET A 21 -3.46 6.85 9.36
C MET A 21 -4.56 6.06 10.09
N LYS A 22 -4.53 4.73 10.03
CA LYS A 22 -5.54 3.91 10.70
C LYS A 22 -5.49 4.12 12.21
N ARG A 23 -4.28 4.18 12.79
CA ARG A 23 -4.13 4.43 14.23
C ARG A 23 -4.69 5.81 14.61
N ALA A 24 -4.43 6.82 13.78
CA ALA A 24 -4.94 8.17 14.04
C ALA A 24 -6.47 8.18 13.96
N MET A 25 -7.05 7.48 12.98
CA MET A 25 -8.49 7.38 12.85
C MET A 25 -9.11 6.72 14.09
N LYS A 26 -8.45 5.70 14.62
CA LYS A 26 -8.93 5.05 15.86
C LYS A 26 -8.81 5.99 17.04
N GLU A 27 -7.72 6.73 17.14
CA GLU A 27 -7.49 7.65 18.26
C GLU A 27 -8.56 8.73 18.35
N ILE A 28 -9.01 9.29 17.20
CA ILE A 28 -10.01 10.33 17.22
C ILE A 28 -11.45 9.79 17.06
N GLY A 29 -11.59 8.46 17.01
CA GLY A 29 -12.90 7.82 17.06
C GLY A 29 -13.68 7.80 15.76
N ILE A 30 -13.01 7.90 14.61
CA ILE A 30 -13.72 7.88 13.32
C ILE A 30 -13.50 6.58 12.53
N TYR A 31 -12.68 5.66 13.06
CA TYR A 31 -12.28 4.48 12.28
C TYR A 31 -13.48 3.64 11.83
N ASP A 32 -14.48 3.47 12.70
CA ASP A 32 -15.63 2.62 12.40
C ASP A 32 -16.64 3.26 11.47
N LYS A 33 -16.53 4.57 11.23
CA LYS A 33 -17.52 5.29 10.42
C LYS A 33 -16.92 6.03 9.23
N THR A 34 -15.65 5.78 8.95
CA THR A 34 -14.95 6.40 7.82
C THR A 34 -14.17 5.30 7.09
N GLN A 35 -14.44 5.12 5.81
CA GLN A 35 -13.65 4.17 5.03
C GLN A 35 -12.35 4.81 4.59
N LEU A 36 -11.24 4.11 4.83
CA LEU A 36 -9.94 4.49 4.29
C LEU A 36 -9.83 3.77 2.94
N GLU A 37 -10.15 4.49 1.87
CA GLU A 37 -10.29 3.90 0.55
C GLU A 37 -8.96 3.81 -0.18
N PHE A 38 -8.54 2.58 -0.46
CA PHE A 38 -7.31 2.30 -1.21
C PHE A 38 -7.51 2.63 -2.68
N LYS A 39 -6.52 3.33 -3.26
CA LYS A 39 -6.45 3.60 -4.69
C LYS A 39 -5.12 3.07 -5.21
N SER A 40 -5.17 2.34 -6.30
CA SER A 40 -3.97 1.75 -6.88
C SER A 40 -3.06 2.79 -7.50
N PHE A 41 -1.76 2.65 -7.23
CA PHE A 41 -0.74 3.50 -7.83
C PHE A 41 0.53 2.66 -8.00
N GLU A 42 0.78 2.19 -9.21
CA GLU A 42 1.98 1.38 -9.48
C GLU A 42 3.18 2.29 -9.61
N LEU A 43 4.14 2.16 -8.68
CA LEU A 43 5.37 2.96 -8.74
C LEU A 43 6.18 2.65 -9.98
N ASP A 44 6.19 1.38 -10.41
CA ASP A 44 6.90 0.98 -11.60
C ASP A 44 6.14 -0.11 -12.34
N PRO A 45 5.23 0.29 -13.25
CA PRO A 45 4.47 -0.71 -14.01
C PRO A 45 5.31 -1.58 -14.92
N THR A 46 6.56 -1.18 -15.18
CA THR A 46 7.47 -1.94 -16.05
C THR A 46 8.33 -2.93 -15.28
N SER A 47 8.21 -2.98 -13.97
CA SER A 47 8.99 -3.90 -13.14
C SER A 47 8.71 -5.34 -13.55
N PRO A 48 9.74 -6.22 -13.59
CA PRO A 48 9.52 -7.59 -14.04
C PRO A 48 8.75 -8.43 -13.02
N LYS A 49 8.08 -9.45 -13.51
CA LYS A 49 7.35 -10.38 -12.65
C LYS A 49 8.26 -11.46 -12.05
N GLU A 50 9.45 -11.62 -12.58
CA GLU A 50 10.47 -12.54 -12.06
C GLU A 50 11.79 -11.80 -11.98
N THR A 51 12.52 -12.01 -10.89
CA THR A 51 13.81 -11.36 -10.73
C THR A 51 14.71 -12.16 -9.80
N ASN A 52 16.03 -12.07 -10.06
CA ASN A 52 17.06 -12.52 -9.12
C ASN A 52 17.69 -11.35 -8.40
N GLU A 53 17.17 -10.15 -8.64
CA GLU A 53 17.73 -8.93 -8.08
C GLU A 53 17.46 -8.85 -6.58
N GLY A 54 18.49 -8.56 -5.78
CA GLY A 54 18.30 -8.26 -4.37
C GLY A 54 17.77 -6.84 -4.19
N TYR A 55 17.17 -6.58 -3.05
CA TYR A 55 16.53 -5.27 -2.82
C TYR A 55 17.55 -4.14 -2.80
N ILE A 56 18.75 -4.38 -2.25
CA ILE A 56 19.80 -3.35 -2.25
C ILE A 56 20.16 -2.92 -3.67
N ASN A 57 20.25 -3.90 -4.59
CA ASN A 57 20.55 -3.59 -5.98
C ASN A 57 19.42 -2.81 -6.64
N HIS A 58 18.19 -3.16 -6.31
CA HIS A 58 17.01 -2.45 -6.81
C HIS A 58 17.01 -1.00 -6.31
N PHE A 59 17.31 -0.81 -5.02
CA PHE A 59 17.33 0.49 -4.35
C PHE A 59 18.38 1.42 -4.96
N THR A 60 19.52 0.86 -5.37
CA THR A 60 20.63 1.63 -5.91
C THR A 60 20.64 1.70 -7.43
N HIS A 61 19.69 1.02 -8.09
CA HIS A 61 19.67 0.87 -9.54
C HIS A 61 20.98 0.29 -10.06
N GLY A 62 21.57 -0.64 -9.28
CA GLY A 62 22.80 -1.31 -9.63
C GLY A 62 24.07 -0.49 -9.44
N ASN A 63 23.97 0.72 -8.91
CA ASN A 63 25.12 1.56 -8.68
C ASN A 63 25.72 1.26 -7.31
N ARG A 64 26.83 0.53 -7.29
CA ARG A 64 27.46 0.07 -6.06
C ARG A 64 27.99 1.21 -5.19
N ASP A 65 28.29 2.35 -5.79
CA ASP A 65 28.76 3.52 -5.02
C ASP A 65 27.67 4.05 -4.08
N LEU A 66 26.41 3.76 -4.37
CA LEU A 66 25.29 4.19 -3.55
C LEU A 66 24.94 3.19 -2.43
N GLU A 67 25.58 2.03 -2.39
CA GLU A 67 25.19 0.98 -1.42
C GLU A 67 25.27 1.40 0.04
N PRO A 68 26.35 2.07 0.51
CA PRO A 68 26.37 2.44 1.94
C PRO A 68 25.20 3.33 2.32
N GLN A 69 24.89 4.29 1.48
CA GLN A 69 23.81 5.24 1.67
C GLN A 69 22.45 4.51 1.64
N ALA A 70 22.30 3.60 0.67
CA ALA A 70 21.07 2.83 0.53
C ALA A 70 20.84 1.90 1.73
N ARG A 71 21.91 1.26 2.22
CA ARG A 71 21.80 0.38 3.39
C ARG A 71 21.38 1.17 4.62
N ALA A 72 21.94 2.36 4.80
CA ALA A 72 21.56 3.22 5.92
C ALA A 72 20.09 3.60 5.84
N GLN A 73 19.63 3.93 4.63
CA GLN A 73 18.23 4.29 4.41
C GLN A 73 17.30 3.10 4.66
N MET A 74 17.69 1.92 4.18
CA MET A 74 16.90 0.70 4.40
C MET A 74 16.78 0.36 5.89
N GLU A 75 17.89 0.50 6.62
CA GLU A 75 17.88 0.27 8.08
C GLU A 75 16.95 1.25 8.78
N GLN A 76 16.96 2.51 8.33
CA GLN A 76 16.11 3.54 8.91
C GLN A 76 14.63 3.23 8.66
N ILE A 77 14.29 2.79 7.45
CA ILE A 77 12.92 2.40 7.11
C ILE A 77 12.47 1.23 7.98
N GLU A 78 13.33 0.21 8.09
CA GLU A 78 12.99 -0.98 8.87
C GLU A 78 12.80 -0.63 10.35
N SER A 79 13.67 0.23 10.88
CA SER A 79 13.57 0.70 12.26
C SER A 79 12.26 1.45 12.48
N MET A 80 11.87 2.29 11.51
CA MET A 80 10.61 3.02 11.57
C MET A 80 9.41 2.06 11.59
N ALA A 81 9.43 1.05 10.74
CA ALA A 81 8.36 0.05 10.70
C ALA A 81 8.26 -0.69 12.04
N HIS A 82 9.40 -1.15 12.57
CA HIS A 82 9.42 -1.86 13.84
C HIS A 82 8.94 -0.96 14.98
N GLY A 83 9.33 0.30 14.96
CA GLY A 83 8.88 1.25 15.98
C GLY A 83 7.36 1.45 15.97
N ASP A 84 6.75 1.26 14.82
CA ASP A 84 5.29 1.36 14.67
C ASP A 84 4.58 0.02 14.92
N GLY A 85 5.33 -1.02 15.30
CA GLY A 85 4.75 -2.34 15.58
C GLY A 85 4.52 -3.19 14.35
N LEU A 86 5.10 -2.80 13.22
CA LEU A 86 4.96 -3.57 11.98
C LEU A 86 6.15 -4.51 11.81
N SER A 87 5.90 -5.70 11.26
CA SER A 87 7.01 -6.59 10.93
C SER A 87 7.58 -6.19 9.58
N MET A 88 8.91 -6.27 9.48
CA MET A 88 9.60 -5.97 8.23
C MET A 88 10.97 -6.65 8.27
N ASP A 89 11.32 -7.31 7.17
CA ASP A 89 12.65 -7.83 6.94
C ASP A 89 13.08 -7.27 5.59
N ILE A 90 13.57 -6.03 5.59
CA ILE A 90 13.73 -5.26 4.37
C ILE A 90 14.76 -5.86 3.42
N ASN A 91 15.76 -6.56 3.97
CA ASN A 91 16.76 -7.19 3.12
C ASN A 91 16.24 -8.41 2.37
N SER A 92 15.10 -8.97 2.80
CA SER A 92 14.53 -10.15 2.15
C SER A 92 13.60 -9.80 0.98
N VAL A 93 13.28 -8.53 0.78
CA VAL A 93 12.30 -8.10 -0.22
C VAL A 93 12.71 -8.57 -1.63
N VAL A 94 11.73 -9.13 -2.35
CA VAL A 94 11.90 -9.52 -3.76
C VAL A 94 11.18 -8.46 -4.61
N PRO A 95 11.93 -7.57 -5.28
CA PRO A 95 11.33 -6.39 -5.93
C PRO A 95 10.70 -6.75 -7.28
N THR A 96 9.44 -7.17 -7.25
CA THR A 96 8.72 -7.59 -8.44
C THR A 96 7.51 -6.71 -8.71
N ASN A 97 6.96 -6.86 -9.90
CA ASN A 97 5.76 -6.17 -10.37
C ASN A 97 4.59 -6.41 -9.41
N THR A 98 3.77 -5.39 -9.20
CA THR A 98 2.65 -5.45 -8.26
C THR A 98 1.27 -5.42 -8.90
N VAL A 99 1.18 -5.45 -10.25
CA VAL A 99 -0.12 -5.26 -10.90
C VAL A 99 -1.14 -6.32 -10.51
N ASP A 100 -0.71 -7.58 -10.40
CA ASP A 100 -1.67 -8.63 -10.06
C ASP A 100 -2.15 -8.53 -8.61
N ALA A 101 -1.28 -8.06 -7.70
CA ALA A 101 -1.71 -7.76 -6.33
C ALA A 101 -2.79 -6.67 -6.33
N HIS A 102 -2.59 -5.61 -7.11
CA HIS A 102 -3.59 -4.56 -7.24
C HIS A 102 -4.91 -5.10 -7.78
N ARG A 103 -4.85 -6.00 -8.75
CA ARG A 103 -6.06 -6.58 -9.33
C ARG A 103 -6.83 -7.40 -8.30
N ILE A 104 -6.13 -8.14 -7.45
CA ILE A 104 -6.76 -8.88 -6.36
C ILE A 104 -7.36 -7.92 -5.33
N ILE A 105 -6.70 -6.80 -5.05
CA ILE A 105 -7.28 -5.80 -4.15
C ILE A 105 -8.61 -5.29 -4.72
N LYS A 106 -8.68 -5.08 -6.05
CA LYS A 106 -9.93 -4.67 -6.69
C LYS A 106 -11.01 -5.76 -6.55
N LEU A 107 -10.61 -7.02 -6.63
CA LEU A 107 -11.55 -8.12 -6.34
C LEU A 107 -12.11 -7.97 -4.92
N ALA A 108 -11.23 -7.74 -3.94
CA ALA A 108 -11.68 -7.57 -2.56
C ALA A 108 -12.65 -6.40 -2.44
N GLU A 109 -12.33 -5.27 -3.09
CA GLU A 109 -13.19 -4.09 -3.06
C GLU A 109 -14.58 -4.38 -3.63
N SER A 110 -14.66 -5.27 -4.62
CA SER A 110 -15.94 -5.62 -5.27
C SER A 110 -16.88 -6.33 -4.31
N LYS A 111 -16.38 -6.82 -3.18
CA LYS A 111 -17.21 -7.49 -2.18
C LYS A 111 -17.88 -6.53 -1.21
N HIS A 112 -17.48 -5.24 -1.25
CA HIS A 112 -18.06 -4.18 -0.41
C HIS A 112 -17.96 -4.49 1.08
N ASP A 113 -16.82 -5.07 1.47
CA ASP A 113 -16.50 -5.42 2.85
C ASP A 113 -15.15 -4.80 3.18
N PRO A 114 -15.14 -3.60 3.79
CA PRO A 114 -13.88 -2.91 4.06
C PRO A 114 -12.89 -3.69 4.91
N GLU A 115 -13.38 -4.52 5.83
CA GLU A 115 -12.49 -5.33 6.65
C GLU A 115 -11.78 -6.39 5.82
N LEU A 116 -12.50 -6.99 4.88
CA LEU A 116 -11.90 -7.97 3.96
C LEU A 116 -10.82 -7.30 3.11
N THR A 117 -11.12 -6.13 2.55
CA THR A 117 -10.16 -5.41 1.73
C THR A 117 -8.92 -5.07 2.55
N GLU A 118 -9.10 -4.64 3.79
CA GLU A 118 -7.97 -4.32 4.65
C GLU A 118 -7.11 -5.56 4.94
N ARG A 119 -7.74 -6.71 5.17
CA ARG A 119 -7.00 -7.95 5.40
C ARG A 119 -6.18 -8.34 4.19
N VAL A 120 -6.73 -8.16 3.00
CA VAL A 120 -6.03 -8.47 1.75
C VAL A 120 -4.79 -7.57 1.61
N ILE A 121 -4.97 -6.26 1.79
CA ILE A 121 -3.87 -5.31 1.68
C ILE A 121 -2.78 -5.62 2.71
N SER A 122 -3.18 -5.88 3.96
CA SER A 122 -2.23 -6.21 5.03
C SER A 122 -1.47 -7.50 4.74
N SER A 123 -2.17 -8.50 4.21
CA SER A 123 -1.54 -9.76 3.84
C SER A 123 -0.48 -9.55 2.77
N PHE A 124 -0.77 -8.70 1.79
CA PHE A 124 0.17 -8.44 0.70
C PHE A 124 1.39 -7.65 1.19
N TYR A 125 1.21 -6.67 2.06
CA TYR A 125 2.34 -5.96 2.66
C TYR A 125 3.23 -6.94 3.44
N LYS A 126 2.61 -7.83 4.21
CA LYS A 126 3.36 -8.81 5.00
C LYS A 126 4.15 -9.76 4.09
N THR A 127 3.50 -10.23 3.03
CA THR A 127 4.16 -11.13 2.06
C THR A 127 5.37 -10.45 1.44
N TYR A 128 5.23 -9.20 1.05
CA TYR A 128 6.26 -8.44 0.35
C TYR A 128 7.39 -8.00 1.30
N PHE A 129 7.04 -7.35 2.41
CA PHE A 129 8.04 -6.71 3.27
C PHE A 129 8.54 -7.57 4.41
N SER A 130 7.79 -8.58 4.82
CA SER A 130 8.15 -9.39 5.98
C SER A 130 8.59 -10.79 5.58
N ASP A 131 7.85 -11.43 4.68
CA ASP A 131 8.08 -12.83 4.33
C ASP A 131 9.11 -13.02 3.21
N GLY A 132 9.45 -11.95 2.49
CA GLY A 132 10.46 -12.03 1.45
C GLY A 132 10.04 -12.90 0.26
N LEU A 133 8.76 -12.83 -0.10
CA LEU A 133 8.22 -13.64 -1.19
C LEU A 133 7.79 -12.75 -2.34
N SER A 134 7.78 -13.32 -3.55
CA SER A 134 7.43 -12.55 -4.74
C SER A 134 5.92 -12.33 -4.80
N ILE A 135 5.49 -11.07 -4.74
CA ILE A 135 4.07 -10.74 -4.85
C ILE A 135 3.56 -10.88 -6.29
N ALA A 136 4.45 -11.09 -7.25
CA ALA A 136 4.07 -11.34 -8.65
C ALA A 136 3.89 -12.83 -8.93
N ASP A 137 4.37 -13.71 -8.06
CA ASP A 137 4.24 -15.16 -8.22
C ASP A 137 2.80 -15.53 -7.89
N HIS A 138 2.10 -16.17 -8.85
CA HIS A 138 0.68 -16.44 -8.70
C HIS A 138 0.38 -17.41 -7.54
N LYS A 139 1.29 -18.37 -7.27
CA LYS A 139 1.07 -19.28 -6.15
C LYS A 139 1.16 -18.53 -4.81
N ILE A 140 2.15 -17.66 -4.68
CA ILE A 140 2.33 -16.82 -3.47
C ILE A 140 1.12 -15.91 -3.30
N LEU A 141 0.73 -15.24 -4.38
CA LEU A 141 -0.39 -14.31 -4.35
C LEU A 141 -1.69 -15.04 -4.00
N PHE A 142 -1.89 -16.23 -4.56
CA PHE A 142 -3.05 -17.07 -4.25
C PHE A 142 -3.09 -17.38 -2.74
N ASP A 143 -1.96 -17.88 -2.20
CA ASP A 143 -1.91 -18.25 -0.79
C ASP A 143 -2.18 -17.06 0.13
N ALA A 144 -1.59 -15.91 -0.18
CA ALA A 144 -1.79 -14.69 0.62
C ALA A 144 -3.26 -14.25 0.56
N SER A 145 -3.90 -14.41 -0.59
CA SER A 145 -5.30 -14.03 -0.79
C SER A 145 -6.25 -14.95 -0.03
N ILE A 146 -5.98 -16.25 -0.05
CA ILE A 146 -6.74 -17.24 0.72
C ILE A 146 -6.64 -16.93 2.22
N THR A 147 -5.41 -16.67 2.68
CA THR A 147 -5.16 -16.34 4.09
C THR A 147 -5.99 -15.13 4.52
N ALA A 148 -6.14 -14.16 3.63
CA ALA A 148 -6.90 -12.94 3.93
C ALA A 148 -8.42 -13.14 3.92
N GLY A 149 -8.89 -14.25 3.32
CA GLY A 149 -10.32 -14.59 3.36
C GLY A 149 -11.04 -14.54 2.02
N LEU A 150 -10.32 -14.37 0.92
CA LEU A 150 -10.95 -14.39 -0.40
C LEU A 150 -11.28 -15.83 -0.83
N ASP A 151 -12.27 -15.96 -1.67
CA ASP A 151 -12.72 -17.24 -2.19
C ASP A 151 -11.78 -17.76 -3.28
N GLU A 152 -11.43 -19.04 -3.23
CA GLU A 152 -10.52 -19.67 -4.17
C GLU A 152 -10.92 -19.44 -5.63
N LYS A 153 -12.18 -19.67 -5.95
CA LYS A 153 -12.67 -19.56 -7.32
C LYS A 153 -12.53 -18.13 -7.83
N ASP A 154 -12.86 -17.15 -7.00
CA ASP A 154 -12.75 -15.74 -7.37
C ASP A 154 -11.30 -15.37 -7.65
N ILE A 155 -10.37 -15.83 -6.80
CA ILE A 155 -8.95 -15.55 -6.97
C ILE A 155 -8.45 -16.12 -8.30
N LEU A 156 -8.76 -17.38 -8.56
CA LEU A 156 -8.32 -18.03 -9.79
C LEU A 156 -8.90 -17.36 -11.03
N ASP A 157 -10.14 -16.88 -10.93
CA ASP A 157 -10.79 -16.16 -12.03
C ASP A 157 -10.00 -14.90 -12.39
N VAL A 158 -9.51 -14.17 -11.38
CA VAL A 158 -8.70 -12.98 -11.61
C VAL A 158 -7.33 -13.38 -12.19
N LEU A 159 -6.67 -14.36 -11.57
CA LEU A 159 -5.31 -14.73 -11.99
C LEU A 159 -5.26 -15.32 -13.39
N ASN A 160 -6.36 -15.97 -13.83
CA ASN A 160 -6.41 -16.59 -15.14
C ASN A 160 -6.99 -15.69 -16.24
N SER A 161 -7.13 -14.39 -15.96
CA SER A 161 -7.74 -13.46 -16.90
C SER A 161 -7.06 -12.10 -16.74
N ASP A 162 -7.62 -11.07 -17.38
CA ASP A 162 -7.19 -9.69 -17.16
C ASP A 162 -8.20 -8.90 -16.31
N LYS A 163 -9.02 -9.62 -15.59
CA LYS A 163 -10.09 -9.01 -14.79
C LYS A 163 -9.52 -7.97 -13.81
N TYR A 164 -10.21 -6.84 -13.71
CA TYR A 164 -9.88 -5.70 -12.85
C TYR A 164 -8.67 -4.87 -13.28
N HIS A 165 -8.03 -5.19 -14.42
CA HIS A 165 -6.91 -4.36 -14.85
C HIS A 165 -7.37 -2.94 -15.16
N LYS A 166 -8.54 -2.80 -15.78
CA LYS A 166 -9.10 -1.47 -16.08
C LYS A 166 -9.37 -0.67 -14.80
N ASP A 167 -9.77 -1.35 -13.73
CA ASP A 167 -10.04 -0.67 -12.46
C ASP A 167 -8.76 -0.14 -11.83
N VAL A 168 -7.65 -0.88 -11.96
CA VAL A 168 -6.35 -0.41 -11.51
C VAL A 168 -5.96 0.85 -12.29
N ILE A 169 -6.07 0.80 -13.61
CA ILE A 169 -5.72 1.93 -14.48
C ILE A 169 -6.61 3.14 -14.15
N ALA A 170 -7.90 2.92 -13.87
CA ALA A 170 -8.81 4.01 -13.53
C ALA A 170 -8.34 4.78 -12.31
N ASP A 171 -7.85 4.07 -11.26
CA ASP A 171 -7.31 4.74 -10.08
C ASP A 171 -6.09 5.59 -10.43
N GLU A 172 -5.25 5.10 -11.35
CA GLU A 172 -4.03 5.80 -11.74
C GLU A 172 -4.34 7.02 -12.59
N ILE A 173 -5.36 6.92 -13.43
CA ILE A 173 -5.84 8.07 -14.19
C ILE A 173 -6.41 9.13 -13.24
N GLU A 174 -7.16 8.71 -12.25
CA GLU A 174 -7.69 9.63 -11.23
C GLU A 174 -6.54 10.37 -10.54
N ALA A 175 -5.44 9.67 -10.21
CA ALA A 175 -4.26 10.30 -9.62
C ALA A 175 -3.69 11.36 -10.56
N GLN A 176 -3.56 11.05 -11.83
CA GLN A 176 -3.04 12.01 -12.81
C GLN A 176 -3.91 13.26 -12.87
N GLN A 177 -5.19 13.03 -12.89
CA GLN A 177 -6.15 14.15 -12.93
C GLN A 177 -6.08 15.04 -11.69
N UNK A 178 -5.53 14.54 -10.64
CA UNK A 178 -5.46 15.21 -9.46
C UNK A 178 -4.12 15.69 -9.19
N UNK A 179 -3.22 15.23 -9.96
CA UNK A 179 -1.98 15.63 -9.81
C UNK A 179 -1.23 14.99 -8.78
N ILE A 180 -1.55 13.90 -8.63
CA ILE A 180 -0.89 13.05 -7.61
C ILE A 180 0.20 12.24 -8.28
N HIS A 181 1.41 12.46 -7.87
CA HIS A 181 2.59 11.82 -8.50
C HIS A 181 3.41 10.98 -7.53
N UNK A 182 2.86 10.67 -6.28
CA UNK A 182 3.54 9.91 -5.34
C UNK A 182 2.66 8.95 -4.69
N ALA A 183 3.34 7.97 -4.30
CA ALA A 183 2.51 7.07 -3.47
C ALA A 183 2.84 7.26 -2.00
N UNK A 184 1.80 6.97 -1.20
CA UNK A 184 1.47 7.31 -0.06
C UNK A 184 1.16 8.64 -0.15
N PHE A 185 -0.10 8.79 -0.72
CA PHE A 185 -0.69 10.11 -0.83
C PHE A 185 -2.14 10.02 -0.37
N PHE A 186 -2.51 10.78 0.64
CA PHE A 186 -3.85 10.75 1.25
C PHE A 186 -4.60 12.01 0.89
N VAL A 187 -5.86 11.82 0.56
CA VAL A 187 -6.76 12.95 0.31
C VAL A 187 -7.97 12.87 1.19
N UNK A 188 -8.10 13.73 2.09
CA UNK A 188 -9.15 13.77 2.98
C UNK A 188 -10.12 14.73 2.48
N ASN A 189 -11.43 14.43 2.31
CA ASN A 189 -12.57 15.24 1.85
C ASN A 189 -12.28 16.02 0.56
N ASN A 190 -11.50 15.42 -0.34
CA ASN A 190 -11.14 16.06 -1.64
C ASN A 190 -10.45 17.41 -1.52
N UNK A 191 -9.80 17.65 -0.35
CA UNK A 191 -9.31 18.93 -0.15
C UNK A 191 -8.01 19.00 0.53
N TYR A 192 -7.80 17.95 1.24
CA TYR A 192 -6.62 18.05 2.12
C TYR A 192 -5.62 16.93 1.79
N UNK A 193 -4.47 17.07 1.65
CA UNK A 193 -3.52 16.18 1.23
C UNK A 193 -2.56 15.94 2.33
N ILE A 194 -2.17 14.81 2.39
CA ILE A 194 -0.99 14.40 3.19
C ILE A 194 -0.13 13.51 2.31
N SER A 195 1.14 13.85 2.19
CA SER A 195 2.05 13.09 1.34
C SER A 195 3.04 12.32 2.20
N GLY A 196 3.05 11.06 2.01
CA GLY A 196 4.09 10.21 2.56
C GLY A 196 3.95 9.83 4.01
N UNK A 197 4.84 9.30 4.53
CA UNK A 197 4.87 8.86 5.82
C UNK A 197 5.25 9.94 6.71
N GLN A 198 4.45 10.67 7.11
CA GLN A 198 4.60 11.76 8.05
C GLN A 198 4.65 11.24 9.48
N PRO A 199 5.21 12.02 10.40
CA PRO A 199 5.14 11.63 11.81
C PRO A 199 3.72 11.43 12.25
N TYR A 200 3.51 10.48 13.16
CA TYR A 200 2.16 10.15 13.62
C TYR A 200 1.33 11.38 14.00
N UNK A 201 1.86 12.24 14.58
CA UNK A 201 1.26 13.42 14.98
C UNK A 201 0.77 14.27 13.87
N UNK A 202 1.24 14.16 12.77
CA UNK A 202 0.82 14.81 11.64
C UNK A 202 -0.49 14.38 11.23
N PHE A 203 -0.62 13.00 11.24
CA PHE A 203 -1.91 12.42 10.89
C PHE A 203 -3.00 12.84 11.85
N VAL A 204 -2.78 12.75 13.10
CA VAL A 204 -3.78 13.13 14.11
C VAL A 204 -4.18 14.59 13.96
N UNK A 205 -3.34 15.30 13.77
CA UNK A 205 -3.57 16.67 13.63
C UNK A 205 -4.30 17.04 12.43
N ALA A 206 -3.98 16.47 11.43
CA ALA A 206 -4.71 16.70 10.18
C ALA A 206 -6.18 16.26 10.27
N LEU A 207 -6.38 15.07 10.80
CA LEU A 207 -7.75 14.55 10.93
C LEU A 207 -8.61 15.41 11.85
N LYS A 208 -8.03 15.90 12.94
CA LYS A 208 -8.76 16.79 13.85
C LYS A 208 -9.15 18.09 13.16
N GLN A 209 -8.26 18.64 12.33
CA GLN A 209 -8.54 19.86 11.59
C GLN A 209 -9.69 19.66 10.60
N VAL A 210 -9.67 18.55 9.87
CA VAL A 210 -10.75 18.23 8.92
C VAL A 210 -12.06 18.07 9.68
N GLN A 211 -12.02 17.40 10.82
CA GLN A 211 -13.22 17.19 11.66
C GLN A 211 -13.80 18.51 12.15
N LEU A 212 -12.93 19.44 12.59
CA LEU A 212 -13.38 20.76 13.01
C LEU A 212 -14.06 21.51 11.88
N GLU A 213 -13.49 21.43 10.69
CA GLU A 213 -14.08 22.14 9.54
C GLU A 213 -15.42 21.54 9.14
N GLU A 214 -15.56 20.22 9.24
CA GLU A 214 -16.86 19.57 9.00
C GLU A 214 -17.90 20.06 9.99
N ASN A 215 -17.52 20.19 11.26
CA ASN A 215 -18.46 20.56 12.32
C ASN A 215 -18.85 22.02 12.28
N SER A 216 -18.10 22.87 11.57
CA SER A 216 -18.41 24.29 11.48
C SER A 216 -19.29 24.66 10.28
N LEU A 217 -19.67 23.66 9.45
CA LEU A 217 -20.53 23.91 8.29
C LEU A 217 -22.00 23.90 8.64
#